data_646123b324967be4180c62828283a4a4
#
_entry.id   646123b324967be4180c62828283a4a4
#
_cell.length_a   1.000
_cell.length_b   1.000
_cell.length_c   1.000
_cell.angle_alpha   90.00
_cell.angle_beta   90.00
_cell.angle_gamma   90.00
#
_symmetry.space_group_name_H-M   'P 1'
#
loop_
_entity.id
_entity.type
_entity.pdbx_description
1 polymer ?
#
loop_
_entity_poly.entity_id
_entity_poly.type
_entity_poly.pdbx_seq_one_letter_code
_entity_poly.pdbx_strand_id
1 'polypeptide(L)' 'MEEFIKVVTLENNHEADLMDAILNEKNIPHHIESYYDTAFDGLYQTQKGWGRLSAPKSYYKEIMEIISELREEIEKGESL' A
#
# COMPACT_ATOMS: atom_id res chain seq x y z
N MET A 1 -1.16 -6.27 -21.58
CA MET A 1 -1.49 -6.14 -20.16
C MET A 1 -0.26 -5.80 -19.36
N GLU A 2 -0.34 -4.77 -18.57
CA GLU A 2 0.81 -4.31 -17.81
C GLU A 2 1.00 -5.16 -16.57
N GLU A 3 2.25 -5.51 -16.30
CA GLU A 3 2.59 -6.30 -15.13
C GLU A 3 2.46 -5.47 -13.86
N PHE A 4 1.99 -6.11 -12.78
CA PHE A 4 1.93 -5.44 -11.48
C PHE A 4 3.30 -5.47 -10.84
N ILE A 5 3.74 -4.31 -10.37
CA ILE A 5 5.00 -4.20 -9.64
C ILE A 5 4.72 -3.69 -8.25
N LYS A 6 5.64 -3.94 -7.33
CA LYS A 6 5.52 -3.40 -6.00
C LYS A 6 5.71 -1.89 -6.07
N VAL A 7 4.75 -1.14 -5.54
CA VAL A 7 4.82 0.31 -5.52
C VAL A 7 5.32 0.81 -4.19
N VAL A 8 4.73 0.32 -3.10
CA VAL A 8 5.05 0.85 -1.77
C VAL A 8 4.77 -0.18 -0.70
N THR A 9 5.49 -0.08 0.40
CA THR A 9 5.24 -0.88 1.59
C THR A 9 4.23 -0.14 2.45
N LEU A 10 3.18 -0.86 2.86
CA LEU A 10 2.15 -0.30 3.74
C LEU A 10 2.56 -0.52 5.18
N GLU A 11 2.35 0.48 6.02
CA GLU A 11 2.85 0.44 7.39
C GLU A 11 1.91 -0.25 8.37
N ASN A 12 0.62 -0.25 8.07
CA ASN A 12 -0.36 -0.88 8.94
C ASN A 12 -1.65 -1.15 8.18
N ASN A 13 -2.56 -1.86 8.84
CA ASN A 13 -3.83 -2.23 8.24
C ASN A 13 -4.70 -1.02 7.88
N HIS A 14 -4.66 -0.01 8.73
CA HIS A 14 -5.45 1.20 8.49
C HIS A 14 -5.02 1.90 7.21
N GLU A 15 -3.72 2.00 7.00
CA GLU A 15 -3.18 2.59 5.78
C GLU A 15 -3.60 1.77 4.56
N ALA A 16 -3.59 0.45 4.69
CA ALA A 16 -4.02 -0.44 3.61
C ALA A 16 -5.48 -0.21 3.25
N ASP A 17 -6.34 -0.11 4.25
CA ASP A 17 -7.76 0.11 4.02
C ASP A 17 -8.04 1.44 3.33
N LEU A 18 -7.34 2.48 3.76
CA LEU A 18 -7.50 3.81 3.17
C LEU A 18 -7.02 3.84 1.71
N MET A 19 -5.88 3.23 1.46
CA MET A 19 -5.35 3.18 0.09
C MET A 19 -6.27 2.38 -0.82
N ASP A 20 -6.79 1.28 -0.32
CA ASP A 20 -7.71 0.46 -1.11
C ASP A 20 -8.95 1.26 -1.50
N ALA A 21 -9.52 1.98 -0.55
CA ALA A 21 -10.70 2.80 -0.81
C ALA A 21 -10.42 3.91 -1.82
N ILE A 22 -9.30 4.60 -1.67
CA ILE A 22 -8.94 5.69 -2.57
C ILE A 22 -8.70 5.18 -3.99
N LEU A 23 -7.95 4.08 -4.12
CA LEU A 23 -7.63 3.55 -5.43
C LEU A 23 -8.86 2.97 -6.12
N ASN A 24 -9.77 2.38 -5.36
CA ASN A 24 -11.02 1.89 -5.92
C ASN A 24 -11.88 3.05 -6.43
N GLU A 25 -11.92 4.13 -5.68
CA GLU A 25 -12.68 5.31 -6.08
C GLU A 25 -12.14 5.91 -7.39
N LYS A 26 -10.82 5.87 -7.55
CA LYS A 26 -10.17 6.39 -8.75
C LYS A 26 -10.09 5.37 -9.89
N ASN A 27 -10.60 4.18 -9.66
CA ASN A 27 -10.56 3.09 -10.65
C ASN A 27 -9.15 2.73 -11.06
N ILE A 28 -8.23 2.77 -10.12
CA ILE A 28 -6.84 2.39 -10.35
C ILE A 28 -6.67 0.92 -9.98
N PRO A 29 -6.24 0.07 -10.91
CA PRO A 29 -6.01 -1.33 -10.58
C PRO A 29 -4.85 -1.47 -9.60
N HIS A 30 -5.06 -2.29 -8.57
CA HIS A 30 -4.06 -2.47 -7.53
C HIS A 30 -4.28 -3.80 -6.83
N HIS A 31 -3.25 -4.23 -6.11
CA HIS A 31 -3.31 -5.44 -5.31
C HIS A 31 -2.60 -5.17 -3.99
N ILE A 32 -3.28 -5.48 -2.90
CA ILE A 32 -2.72 -5.30 -1.56
C ILE A 32 -2.55 -6.68 -0.92
N GLU A 33 -1.35 -6.95 -0.42
CA GLU A 33 -1.03 -8.22 0.17
C GLU A 33 -0.37 -8.02 1.52
N SER A 34 -0.92 -8.68 2.54
CA SER A 34 -0.36 -8.61 3.88
C SER A 34 0.80 -9.58 4.02
N TYR A 35 1.88 -9.16 4.66
CA TYR A 35 3.00 -10.04 4.93
C TYR A 35 2.62 -11.13 5.92
N TYR A 36 1.62 -10.89 6.73
CA TYR A 36 1.17 -11.88 7.71
C TYR A 36 0.49 -13.07 7.05
N ASP A 37 -0.14 -12.85 5.91
CA ASP A 37 -0.81 -13.91 5.19
C ASP A 37 0.16 -14.90 4.56
N THR A 38 1.37 -14.46 4.27
CA THR A 38 2.40 -15.31 3.68
C THR A 38 3.33 -15.94 4.71
N ALA A 39 3.20 -15.51 5.96
CA ALA A 39 4.12 -15.95 7.02
C ALA A 39 3.96 -17.42 7.38
N PHE A 40 2.80 -17.99 7.19
CA PHE A 40 2.61 -19.37 7.57
C PHE A 40 3.15 -20.38 6.56
N ASP A 41 3.74 -19.92 5.48
CA ASP A 41 4.46 -20.83 4.58
C ASP A 41 5.82 -21.21 5.13
N GLY A 42 6.09 -20.86 6.38
CA GLY A 42 7.32 -21.24 7.05
C GLY A 42 8.49 -20.36 6.70
N LEU A 43 8.26 -19.34 5.93
CA LEU A 43 9.30 -18.40 5.56
C LEU A 43 9.31 -17.26 6.55
N TYR A 44 10.25 -17.31 7.45
CA TYR A 44 10.40 -16.25 8.43
C TYR A 44 11.00 -15.05 7.75
N GLN A 45 10.17 -14.11 7.47
CA GLN A 45 10.60 -12.89 6.83
C GLN A 45 10.58 -11.77 7.85
N THR A 46 11.73 -11.19 8.07
CA THR A 46 11.80 -10.00 8.91
C THR A 46 11.50 -8.78 8.04
N GLN A 47 10.33 -8.77 7.48
CA GLN A 47 9.95 -7.64 6.65
C GLN A 47 9.34 -6.53 7.49
N LYS A 48 9.79 -5.33 7.23
CA LYS A 48 9.23 -4.16 7.91
C LYS A 48 7.92 -3.79 7.25
N GLY A 49 6.98 -3.38 8.08
CA GLY A 49 5.69 -2.95 7.60
C GLY A 49 4.64 -4.05 7.69
N TRP A 50 3.45 -3.69 7.29
CA TRP A 50 2.29 -4.58 7.34
C TRP A 50 2.14 -5.41 6.08
N GLY A 51 2.43 -4.82 4.94
CA GLY A 51 2.24 -5.48 3.66
C GLY A 51 2.72 -4.62 2.52
N ARG A 52 2.33 -5.01 1.32
CA ARG A 52 2.75 -4.27 0.13
C ARG A 52 1.57 -3.97 -0.79
N LEU A 53 1.70 -2.88 -1.53
CA LEU A 53 0.75 -2.49 -2.54
C LEU A 53 1.43 -2.60 -3.90
N SER A 54 0.80 -3.35 -4.80
CA SER A 54 1.31 -3.53 -6.16
C SER A 54 0.32 -2.96 -7.15
N ALA A 55 0.80 -2.51 -8.28
CA ALA A 55 -0.04 -1.94 -9.33
C ALA A 55 0.74 -1.89 -10.63
N PRO A 56 0.06 -1.64 -11.76
CA PRO A 56 0.76 -1.47 -13.02
C PRO A 56 1.73 -0.29 -12.95
N LYS A 57 2.87 -0.44 -13.57
CA LYS A 57 3.93 0.56 -13.52
C LYS A 57 3.47 1.96 -13.91
N SER A 58 2.52 2.06 -14.83
CA SER A 58 2.02 3.35 -15.27
C SER A 58 1.35 4.16 -14.17
N TYR A 59 0.92 3.51 -13.09
CA TYR A 59 0.29 4.18 -11.96
C TYR A 59 1.23 4.43 -10.80
N TYR A 60 2.49 4.04 -10.94
CA TYR A 60 3.46 4.15 -9.85
C TYR A 60 3.52 5.56 -9.27
N LYS A 61 3.72 6.53 -10.14
CA LYS A 61 3.88 7.92 -9.72
C LYS A 61 2.63 8.45 -9.03
N GLU A 62 1.49 8.18 -9.61
CA GLU A 62 0.23 8.64 -9.05
C GLU A 62 -0.03 8.04 -7.67
N ILE A 63 0.21 6.74 -7.53
CA ILE A 63 0.02 6.06 -6.25
C ILE A 63 0.98 6.60 -5.19
N MET A 64 2.23 6.84 -5.57
CA MET A 64 3.21 7.39 -4.64
C MET A 64 2.81 8.78 -4.15
N GLU A 65 2.23 9.59 -5.02
CA GLU A 65 1.73 10.89 -4.63
C GLU A 65 0.57 10.77 -3.64
N ILE A 66 -0.33 9.84 -3.92
CA ILE A 66 -1.49 9.61 -3.06
C ILE A 66 -1.05 9.20 -1.66
N ILE A 67 -0.15 8.23 -1.57
CA ILE A 67 0.25 7.73 -0.26
C ILE A 67 1.08 8.77 0.51
N SER A 68 1.84 9.56 -0.21
CA SER A 68 2.59 10.64 0.39
C SER A 68 1.67 11.66 1.05
N GLU A 69 0.63 12.05 0.34
CA GLU A 69 -0.37 12.98 0.87
C GLU A 69 -1.13 12.38 2.04
N LEU A 70 -1.47 11.11 1.94
CA LEU A 70 -2.19 10.41 3.00
C LEU A 70 -1.37 10.40 4.29
N ARG A 71 -0.09 10.07 4.19
CA ARG A 71 0.80 10.02 5.34
C ARG A 71 0.99 11.39 5.95
N GLU A 72 1.08 12.41 5.12
CA GLU A 72 1.22 13.76 5.58
C GLU A 72 -0.01 14.21 6.37
N GLU A 73 -1.19 13.88 5.90
CA GLU A 73 -2.43 14.23 6.59
C GLU A 73 -2.60 13.50 7.91
N ILE A 74 -2.24 12.23 7.94
CA ILE A 74 -2.29 11.46 9.17
C ILE A 74 -1.35 12.06 10.21
N GLU A 75 -0.16 12.44 9.79
CA GLU A 75 0.82 13.05 10.67
C GLU A 75 0.32 14.37 11.25
N LYS A 76 -0.31 15.17 10.42
CA LYS A 76 -0.89 16.44 10.87
C LYS A 76 -2.04 16.22 11.84
N GLY A 77 -2.83 15.18 11.60
CA GLY A 77 -3.93 14.86 12.48
C GLY A 77 -3.46 14.44 13.86
N GLU A 78 -2.34 13.79 13.92
CA GLU A 78 -1.79 13.33 15.19
C GLU A 78 -1.18 14.45 16.02
N SER A 79 -0.83 15.54 15.38
CA SER A 79 -0.19 16.64 16.07
C SER A 79 -1.18 17.60 16.75
N LEU A 80 -2.45 17.28 16.69
CA LEU A 80 -3.48 18.10 17.34
C LEU A 80 -3.60 17.80 18.82
#